data_de3c60fc6287da9e51de684e63ae2179
#
_entry.id   de3c60fc6287da9e51de684e63ae2179
#
_cell.length_a   1.000
_cell.length_b   1.000
_cell.length_c   1.000
_cell.angle_alpha   90.00
_cell.angle_beta   90.00
_cell.angle_gamma   90.00
#
_symmetry.space_group_name_H-M   'P 1'
#
loop_
_entity.id
_entity.type
_entity.pdbx_description
1 polymer ?
#
loop_
_entity_poly.entity_id
_entity_poly.type
_entity_poly.pdbx_seq_one_letter_code
_entity_poly.pdbx_strand_id
1 'polypeptide(L)'
;MLTLDKIYHAKFVLKQVARKTDLIAATRLCPGTDLYLKTENLQVTGSFKVRGAYYKISQLSAEERAKGVIACSAGNHAQGVALAATRMGIKSVVCMPDGAPIMKVESTKRLGAEVELVKGTYDDAHDRAVELQEQTGMTFIHPYDDELVIAGQGTIGLEILDQLPDVDAVIVPIGGGGLISGVAFAIKSLRPEVKIYGVQAAGAPSMEHAFHDHKYETLDSAVTFADGIAVKTPGETTFDMVSQYVDEIVTVSEDEIAA
;
A
#
# COMPACT_ATOMS: atom_id res chain seq x y z
N MET A 1 -8.29 12.45 -10.60
CA MET A 1 -7.46 13.18 -9.62
C MET A 1 -8.00 12.93 -8.23
N LEU A 2 -7.13 12.63 -7.26
CA LEU A 2 -7.51 12.38 -5.85
C LEU A 2 -8.11 13.63 -5.22
N THR A 3 -9.15 13.45 -4.39
CA THR A 3 -9.81 14.53 -3.65
C THR A 3 -10.05 14.11 -2.20
N LEU A 4 -10.18 15.09 -1.30
CA LEU A 4 -10.54 14.79 0.10
C LEU A 4 -11.88 14.05 0.20
N ASP A 5 -12.86 14.39 -0.63
CA ASP A 5 -14.16 13.71 -0.66
C ASP A 5 -14.01 12.21 -0.91
N LYS A 6 -13.11 11.80 -1.81
CA LYS A 6 -12.82 10.36 -2.03
C LYS A 6 -12.25 9.70 -0.79
N ILE A 7 -11.35 10.39 -0.05
CA ILE A 7 -10.77 9.84 1.19
C ILE A 7 -11.83 9.76 2.30
N TYR A 8 -12.68 10.78 2.44
CA TYR A 8 -13.80 10.73 3.40
C TYR A 8 -14.81 9.65 3.04
N HIS A 9 -15.12 9.49 1.76
CA HIS A 9 -15.95 8.37 1.29
C HIS A 9 -15.28 7.03 1.58
N ALA A 10 -13.97 6.89 1.33
CA ALA A 10 -13.21 5.70 1.70
C ALA A 10 -13.29 5.43 3.22
N LYS A 11 -13.10 6.45 4.06
CA LYS A 11 -13.24 6.34 5.53
C LYS A 11 -14.63 5.81 5.93
N PHE A 12 -15.68 6.24 5.25
CA PHE A 12 -17.04 5.75 5.49
C PHE A 12 -17.19 4.27 5.08
N VAL A 13 -16.78 3.92 3.87
CA VAL A 13 -16.86 2.55 3.32
C VAL A 13 -16.05 1.57 4.15
N LEU A 14 -14.85 1.96 4.58
CA LEU A 14 -13.93 1.11 5.32
C LEU A 14 -14.38 0.77 6.75
N LYS A 15 -15.36 1.46 7.32
CA LYS A 15 -15.97 1.09 8.63
C LYS A 15 -16.47 -0.36 8.67
N GLN A 16 -16.77 -0.94 7.51
CA GLN A 16 -17.30 -2.30 7.40
C GLN A 16 -16.21 -3.38 7.50
N VAL A 17 -14.93 -3.01 7.30
CA VAL A 17 -13.87 -4.02 7.17
C VAL A 17 -12.58 -3.65 7.91
N ALA A 18 -12.15 -2.40 7.87
CA ALA A 18 -10.91 -1.96 8.48
C ALA A 18 -11.11 -1.56 9.95
N ARG A 19 -10.10 -1.85 10.77
CA ARG A 19 -10.02 -1.35 12.14
C ARG A 19 -9.48 0.08 12.11
N LYS A 20 -10.00 0.96 12.96
CA LYS A 20 -9.27 2.16 13.35
C LYS A 20 -8.18 1.72 14.31
N THR A 21 -6.97 1.53 13.79
CA THR A 21 -5.83 1.07 14.60
C THR A 21 -5.41 2.13 15.60
N ASP A 22 -4.83 1.70 16.71
CA ASP A 22 -4.39 2.62 17.75
C ASP A 22 -3.12 3.39 17.32
N LEU A 23 -2.98 4.59 17.87
CA LEU A 23 -1.76 5.36 17.88
C LEU A 23 -1.09 5.16 19.23
N ILE A 24 -0.02 4.35 19.28
CA ILE A 24 0.62 3.89 20.52
C ILE A 24 1.85 4.75 20.80
N ALA A 25 1.90 5.35 22.01
CA ALA A 25 3.07 6.09 22.46
C ALA A 25 4.31 5.18 22.57
N ALA A 26 5.41 5.61 21.97
CA ALA A 26 6.68 4.88 21.90
C ALA A 26 7.85 5.72 22.48
N THR A 27 7.63 6.39 23.59
CA THR A 27 8.55 7.35 24.22
C THR A 27 9.95 6.80 24.55
N ARG A 28 10.07 5.47 24.67
CA ARG A 28 11.37 4.82 24.92
C ARG A 28 12.26 4.71 23.68
N LEU A 29 11.68 4.74 22.48
CA LEU A 29 12.44 4.61 21.23
C LEU A 29 13.17 5.89 20.85
N CYS A 30 12.63 7.05 21.25
CA CYS A 30 13.23 8.35 20.92
C CYS A 30 13.13 9.29 22.14
N PRO A 31 14.10 9.26 23.08
CA PRO A 31 14.09 10.12 24.24
C PRO A 31 14.09 11.61 23.85
N GLY A 32 13.20 12.39 24.46
CA GLY A 32 13.05 13.83 24.19
C GLY A 32 12.12 14.16 23.04
N THR A 33 11.47 13.16 22.43
CA THR A 33 10.46 13.34 21.37
C THR A 33 9.21 12.54 21.73
N ASP A 34 8.04 13.12 21.51
CA ASP A 34 6.76 12.43 21.67
C ASP A 34 6.50 11.59 20.40
N LEU A 35 7.10 10.39 20.38
CA LEU A 35 6.95 9.43 19.28
C LEU A 35 5.73 8.54 19.48
N TYR A 36 4.94 8.38 18.42
CA TYR A 36 3.79 7.49 18.37
C TYR A 36 3.88 6.55 17.16
N LEU A 37 3.37 5.33 17.32
CA LEU A 37 3.30 4.32 16.26
C LEU A 37 1.85 4.11 15.84
N LYS A 38 1.54 4.37 14.56
CA LYS A 38 0.28 3.99 13.94
C LYS A 38 0.33 2.51 13.55
N THR A 39 -0.33 1.67 14.32
CA THR A 39 -0.13 0.21 14.34
C THR A 39 -0.90 -0.52 13.22
N GLU A 40 -0.63 -0.19 11.95
CA GLU A 40 -1.27 -0.86 10.80
C GLU A 40 -0.84 -2.34 10.62
N ASN A 41 0.19 -2.80 11.31
CA ASN A 41 0.53 -4.22 11.47
C ASN A 41 -0.51 -5.00 12.28
N LEU A 42 -1.36 -4.32 13.05
CA LEU A 42 -2.49 -4.91 13.77
C LEU A 42 -3.83 -4.81 13.02
N GLN A 43 -3.79 -4.41 11.75
CA GLN A 43 -4.96 -4.37 10.87
C GLN A 43 -5.48 -5.80 10.59
N VAL A 44 -6.70 -5.92 10.09
CA VAL A 44 -7.43 -7.20 9.89
C VAL A 44 -6.61 -8.25 9.12
N THR A 45 -5.82 -7.82 8.11
CA THR A 45 -4.92 -8.69 7.34
C THR A 45 -3.45 -8.58 7.76
N GLY A 46 -3.17 -7.99 8.93
CA GLY A 46 -1.80 -7.72 9.38
C GLY A 46 -1.11 -6.58 8.64
N SER A 47 -1.83 -5.80 7.83
CA SER A 47 -1.29 -4.63 7.12
C SER A 47 -2.36 -3.68 6.64
N PHE A 48 -1.97 -2.45 6.32
CA PHE A 48 -2.84 -1.41 5.76
C PHE A 48 -3.44 -1.73 4.39
N LYS A 49 -2.91 -2.71 3.67
CA LYS A 49 -3.29 -3.00 2.27
C LYS A 49 -4.79 -3.29 2.09
N VAL A 50 -5.46 -3.82 3.10
CA VAL A 50 -6.90 -4.04 3.08
C VAL A 50 -7.69 -2.75 2.81
N ARG A 51 -7.21 -1.58 3.26
CA ARG A 51 -7.89 -0.31 3.11
C ARG A 51 -8.03 0.07 1.63
N GLY A 52 -6.91 0.14 0.90
CA GLY A 52 -6.91 0.47 -0.52
C GLY A 52 -7.60 -0.59 -1.37
N ALA A 53 -7.31 -1.88 -1.14
CA ALA A 53 -7.93 -2.97 -1.88
C ALA A 53 -9.45 -2.99 -1.70
N TYR A 54 -9.94 -2.87 -0.47
CA TYR A 54 -11.37 -2.87 -0.21
C TYR A 54 -12.06 -1.66 -0.83
N TYR A 55 -11.49 -0.46 -0.67
CA TYR A 55 -12.10 0.73 -1.25
C TYR A 55 -12.15 0.65 -2.78
N LYS A 56 -11.05 0.28 -3.44
CA LYS A 56 -11.02 0.08 -4.90
C LYS A 56 -12.09 -0.90 -5.37
N ILE A 57 -12.16 -2.09 -4.78
CA ILE A 57 -13.10 -3.14 -5.18
C ILE A 57 -14.54 -2.71 -4.89
N SER A 58 -14.80 -1.94 -3.84
CA SER A 58 -16.13 -1.41 -3.53
C SER A 58 -16.68 -0.44 -4.58
N GLN A 59 -15.81 0.19 -5.36
CA GLN A 59 -16.17 1.17 -6.38
C GLN A 59 -16.39 0.55 -7.78
N LEU A 60 -16.19 -0.76 -7.92
CA LEU A 60 -16.39 -1.46 -9.19
C LEU A 60 -17.86 -1.44 -9.60
N SER A 61 -18.12 -1.28 -10.88
CA SER A 61 -19.45 -1.43 -11.49
C SER A 61 -19.97 -2.86 -11.35
N ALA A 62 -21.27 -3.06 -11.58
CA ALA A 62 -21.87 -4.38 -11.56
C ALA A 62 -21.25 -5.32 -12.62
N GLU A 63 -20.88 -4.78 -13.79
CA GLU A 63 -20.22 -5.54 -14.84
C GLU A 63 -18.81 -5.98 -14.45
N GLU A 64 -18.00 -5.08 -13.88
CA GLU A 64 -16.65 -5.40 -13.40
C GLU A 64 -16.69 -6.43 -12.26
N ARG A 65 -17.62 -6.28 -11.32
CA ARG A 65 -17.83 -7.26 -10.24
C ARG A 65 -18.17 -8.65 -10.76
N ALA A 66 -19.00 -8.73 -11.80
CA ALA A 66 -19.40 -10.01 -12.41
C ALA A 66 -18.21 -10.73 -13.07
N LYS A 67 -17.25 -9.98 -13.63
CA LYS A 67 -16.03 -10.55 -14.20
C LYS A 67 -15.00 -10.95 -13.13
N GLY A 68 -15.02 -10.29 -11.97
CA GLY A 68 -14.08 -10.55 -10.89
C GLY A 68 -12.86 -9.63 -10.90
N VAL A 69 -11.94 -9.87 -9.99
CA VAL A 69 -10.71 -9.07 -9.83
C VAL A 69 -9.47 -9.95 -9.89
N ILE A 70 -8.36 -9.37 -10.35
CA ILE A 70 -7.06 -10.03 -10.42
C ILE A 70 -5.98 -9.13 -9.83
N ALA A 71 -4.97 -9.73 -9.21
CA ALA A 71 -3.81 -9.01 -8.69
C ALA A 71 -2.54 -9.86 -8.85
N CYS A 72 -1.38 -9.19 -8.86
CA CYS A 72 -0.09 -9.83 -8.69
C CYS A 72 0.54 -9.40 -7.37
N SER A 73 0.72 -10.34 -6.45
CA SER A 73 1.40 -10.09 -5.17
C SER A 73 1.59 -11.38 -4.39
N ALA A 74 2.78 -11.61 -3.85
CA ALA A 74 3.04 -12.71 -2.91
C ALA A 74 2.99 -12.27 -1.42
N GLY A 75 2.41 -11.09 -1.13
CA GLY A 75 2.46 -10.52 0.22
C GLY A 75 1.14 -9.90 0.70
N ASN A 76 1.27 -8.78 1.38
CA ASN A 76 0.17 -8.09 2.05
C ASN A 76 -0.97 -7.66 1.11
N HIS A 77 -0.64 -7.26 -0.14
CA HIS A 77 -1.65 -6.84 -1.10
C HIS A 77 -2.55 -8.01 -1.53
N ALA A 78 -1.97 -9.19 -1.76
CA ALA A 78 -2.71 -10.41 -2.06
C ALA A 78 -3.82 -10.69 -1.03
N GLN A 79 -3.46 -10.62 0.25
CA GLN A 79 -4.40 -10.84 1.35
C GLN A 79 -5.47 -9.74 1.42
N GLY A 80 -5.09 -8.49 1.16
CA GLY A 80 -6.03 -7.36 1.09
C GLY A 80 -7.07 -7.54 -0.01
N VAL A 81 -6.65 -7.94 -1.22
CA VAL A 81 -7.54 -8.21 -2.36
C VAL A 81 -8.43 -9.41 -2.08
N ALA A 82 -7.86 -10.52 -1.61
CA ALA A 82 -8.61 -11.74 -1.30
C ALA A 82 -9.73 -11.47 -0.28
N LEU A 83 -9.42 -10.82 0.84
CA LEU A 83 -10.40 -10.46 1.85
C LEU A 83 -11.49 -9.53 1.29
N ALA A 84 -11.10 -8.49 0.56
CA ALA A 84 -12.01 -7.50 0.02
C ALA A 84 -13.00 -8.11 -0.98
N ALA A 85 -12.49 -8.89 -1.92
CA ALA A 85 -13.31 -9.57 -2.93
C ALA A 85 -14.29 -10.57 -2.28
N THR A 86 -13.80 -11.40 -1.37
CA THR A 86 -14.62 -12.38 -0.66
C THR A 86 -15.74 -11.73 0.15
N ARG A 87 -15.45 -10.62 0.86
CA ARG A 87 -16.46 -9.88 1.61
C ARG A 87 -17.56 -9.29 0.72
N MET A 88 -17.29 -9.06 -0.54
CA MET A 88 -18.23 -8.51 -1.53
C MET A 88 -18.84 -9.59 -2.45
N GLY A 89 -18.49 -10.87 -2.23
CA GLY A 89 -18.97 -11.96 -3.09
C GLY A 89 -18.41 -11.92 -4.51
N ILE A 90 -17.21 -11.33 -4.70
CA ILE A 90 -16.55 -11.17 -5.99
C ILE A 90 -15.44 -12.22 -6.12
N LYS A 91 -15.36 -12.88 -7.29
CA LYS A 91 -14.25 -13.79 -7.60
C LYS A 91 -12.92 -13.02 -7.63
N SER A 92 -11.89 -13.58 -7.03
CA SER A 92 -10.54 -13.02 -7.09
C SER A 92 -9.50 -14.08 -7.47
N VAL A 93 -8.58 -13.68 -8.34
CA VAL A 93 -7.40 -14.45 -8.72
C VAL A 93 -6.15 -13.68 -8.31
N VAL A 94 -5.18 -14.36 -7.72
CA VAL A 94 -3.91 -13.73 -7.34
C VAL A 94 -2.77 -14.54 -7.95
N CYS A 95 -2.00 -13.91 -8.85
CA CYS A 95 -0.81 -14.47 -9.42
C CYS A 95 0.38 -14.26 -8.46
N MET A 96 1.16 -15.31 -8.23
CA MET A 96 2.34 -15.33 -7.35
C MET A 96 3.46 -16.10 -8.01
N PRO A 97 4.73 -15.72 -7.81
CA PRO A 97 5.85 -16.61 -8.18
C PRO A 97 5.73 -17.96 -7.46
N ASP A 98 6.15 -19.03 -8.08
CA ASP A 98 6.13 -20.39 -7.50
C ASP A 98 7.07 -20.54 -6.28
N GLY A 99 8.09 -19.67 -6.18
CA GLY A 99 8.94 -19.53 -4.99
C GLY A 99 8.33 -18.75 -3.83
N ALA A 100 7.06 -18.32 -3.90
CA ALA A 100 6.42 -17.59 -2.82
C ALA A 100 6.32 -18.43 -1.53
N PRO A 101 6.51 -17.83 -0.33
CA PRO A 101 6.39 -18.56 0.93
C PRO A 101 5.04 -19.25 1.08
N ILE A 102 5.05 -20.55 1.38
CA ILE A 102 3.85 -21.39 1.50
C ILE A 102 2.80 -20.76 2.41
N MET A 103 3.23 -20.18 3.53
CA MET A 103 2.33 -19.51 4.48
C MET A 103 1.57 -18.33 3.85
N LYS A 104 2.20 -17.59 2.95
CA LYS A 104 1.56 -16.46 2.23
C LYS A 104 0.54 -16.97 1.20
N VAL A 105 0.89 -18.02 0.48
CA VAL A 105 -0.01 -18.71 -0.47
C VAL A 105 -1.26 -19.21 0.25
N GLU A 106 -1.07 -20.00 1.31
CA GLU A 106 -2.18 -20.58 2.07
C GLU A 106 -3.03 -19.53 2.81
N SER A 107 -2.42 -18.44 3.27
CA SER A 107 -3.17 -17.33 3.87
C SER A 107 -4.08 -16.65 2.85
N THR A 108 -3.60 -16.45 1.62
CA THR A 108 -4.39 -15.85 0.53
C THR A 108 -5.54 -16.77 0.11
N LYS A 109 -5.30 -18.08 -0.03
CA LYS A 109 -6.36 -19.07 -0.31
C LYS A 109 -7.41 -19.12 0.80
N ARG A 110 -6.99 -19.11 2.07
CA ARG A 110 -7.93 -19.09 3.22
C ARG A 110 -8.82 -17.86 3.24
N LEU A 111 -8.36 -16.75 2.68
CA LEU A 111 -9.14 -15.52 2.52
C LEU A 111 -10.07 -15.57 1.30
N GLY A 112 -10.08 -16.67 0.53
CA GLY A 112 -11.05 -16.95 -0.51
C GLY A 112 -10.60 -16.64 -1.94
N ALA A 113 -9.35 -16.26 -2.18
CA ALA A 113 -8.84 -16.08 -3.54
C ALA A 113 -8.36 -17.40 -4.17
N GLU A 114 -8.54 -17.52 -5.47
CA GLU A 114 -7.80 -18.48 -6.29
C GLU A 114 -6.34 -18.00 -6.42
N VAL A 115 -5.38 -18.89 -6.22
CA VAL A 115 -3.95 -18.56 -6.36
C VAL A 115 -3.38 -19.28 -7.57
N GLU A 116 -2.88 -18.50 -8.52
CA GLU A 116 -2.13 -18.96 -9.70
C GLU A 116 -0.64 -18.88 -9.38
N LEU A 117 0.03 -20.02 -9.24
CA LEU A 117 1.48 -20.08 -9.05
C LEU A 117 2.16 -20.07 -10.41
N VAL A 118 3.01 -19.08 -10.64
CA VAL A 118 3.72 -18.85 -11.90
C VAL A 118 5.20 -19.16 -11.72
N LYS A 119 5.76 -20.00 -12.59
CA LYS A 119 7.18 -20.31 -12.53
C LYS A 119 8.02 -19.08 -12.88
N GLY A 120 8.93 -18.72 -11.99
CA GLY A 120 9.87 -17.63 -12.21
C GLY A 120 9.79 -16.52 -11.16
N THR A 121 9.91 -15.29 -11.60
CA THR A 121 10.03 -14.08 -10.78
C THR A 121 8.68 -13.41 -10.51
N TYR A 122 8.73 -12.27 -9.82
CA TYR A 122 7.55 -11.39 -9.68
C TYR A 122 7.09 -10.85 -11.03
N ASP A 123 8.03 -10.51 -11.92
CA ASP A 123 7.71 -9.95 -13.24
C ASP A 123 6.98 -10.98 -14.10
N ASP A 124 7.40 -12.27 -14.07
CA ASP A 124 6.69 -13.37 -14.75
C ASP A 124 5.25 -13.54 -14.21
N ALA A 125 5.07 -13.43 -12.90
CA ALA A 125 3.75 -13.52 -12.29
C ALA A 125 2.87 -12.30 -12.62
N HIS A 126 3.46 -11.10 -12.77
CA HIS A 126 2.78 -9.90 -13.20
C HIS A 126 2.30 -10.03 -14.66
N ASP A 127 3.19 -10.46 -15.56
CA ASP A 127 2.84 -10.67 -16.97
C ASP A 127 1.70 -11.68 -17.12
N ARG A 128 1.75 -12.76 -16.34
CA ARG A 128 0.65 -13.74 -16.28
C ARG A 128 -0.65 -13.13 -15.79
N ALA A 129 -0.61 -12.23 -14.81
CA ALA A 129 -1.80 -11.55 -14.33
C ALA A 129 -2.41 -10.61 -15.40
N VAL A 130 -1.56 -9.92 -16.16
CA VAL A 130 -1.98 -9.08 -17.29
C VAL A 130 -2.61 -9.93 -18.39
N GLU A 131 -1.97 -11.05 -18.76
CA GLU A 131 -2.52 -12.00 -19.75
C GLU A 131 -3.92 -12.50 -19.34
N LEU A 132 -4.07 -12.92 -18.08
CA LEU A 132 -5.36 -13.37 -17.55
C LEU A 132 -6.40 -12.24 -17.51
N GLN A 133 -5.99 -11.02 -17.21
CA GLN A 133 -6.85 -9.85 -17.28
C GLN A 133 -7.41 -9.66 -18.69
N GLU A 134 -6.55 -9.72 -19.72
CA GLU A 134 -6.97 -9.59 -21.12
C GLU A 134 -7.92 -10.71 -21.55
N GLN A 135 -7.65 -11.95 -21.15
CA GLN A 135 -8.47 -13.11 -21.50
C GLN A 135 -9.83 -13.12 -20.82
N THR A 136 -9.91 -12.66 -19.58
CA THR A 136 -11.12 -12.78 -18.73
C THR A 136 -11.90 -11.49 -18.58
N GLY A 137 -11.26 -10.35 -18.83
CA GLY A 137 -11.81 -9.03 -18.55
C GLY A 137 -11.92 -8.69 -17.07
N MET A 138 -11.25 -9.45 -16.17
CA MET A 138 -11.16 -9.12 -14.75
C MET A 138 -10.52 -7.76 -14.54
N THR A 139 -10.91 -7.07 -13.47
CA THR A 139 -10.29 -5.79 -13.11
C THR A 139 -8.98 -6.02 -12.34
N PHE A 140 -7.87 -5.49 -12.85
CA PHE A 140 -6.59 -5.54 -12.15
C PHE A 140 -6.60 -4.57 -10.95
N ILE A 141 -6.25 -5.08 -9.77
CA ILE A 141 -6.15 -4.30 -8.55
C ILE A 141 -4.68 -4.00 -8.27
N HIS A 142 -4.25 -2.80 -8.66
CA HIS A 142 -2.85 -2.38 -8.52
C HIS A 142 -2.46 -2.21 -7.05
N PRO A 143 -1.25 -2.63 -6.62
CA PRO A 143 -0.84 -2.63 -5.21
C PRO A 143 -0.59 -1.23 -4.62
N TYR A 144 -0.43 -0.19 -5.43
CA TYR A 144 -0.11 1.19 -5.01
C TYR A 144 -0.48 2.28 -6.01
N ASP A 145 -0.31 2.07 -7.34
CA ASP A 145 -0.48 3.11 -8.36
C ASP A 145 -1.91 3.12 -8.93
N ASP A 146 -2.86 3.37 -8.06
CA ASP A 146 -4.28 3.51 -8.40
C ASP A 146 -4.91 4.53 -7.44
N GLU A 147 -5.61 5.52 -7.99
CA GLU A 147 -6.18 6.62 -7.22
C GLU A 147 -7.13 6.16 -6.11
N LEU A 148 -7.92 5.12 -6.35
CA LEU A 148 -8.85 4.59 -5.34
C LEU A 148 -8.12 3.78 -4.28
N VAL A 149 -7.06 3.07 -4.66
CA VAL A 149 -6.16 2.40 -3.69
C VAL A 149 -5.50 3.45 -2.81
N ILE A 150 -4.94 4.51 -3.41
CA ILE A 150 -4.33 5.64 -2.67
C ILE A 150 -5.36 6.31 -1.74
N ALA A 151 -6.59 6.53 -2.19
CA ALA A 151 -7.66 7.10 -1.36
C ALA A 151 -7.96 6.24 -0.12
N GLY A 152 -8.00 4.92 -0.28
CA GLY A 152 -8.17 3.99 0.85
C GLY A 152 -7.04 4.12 1.87
N GLN A 153 -5.78 4.21 1.43
CA GLN A 153 -4.60 4.41 2.28
C GLN A 153 -4.62 5.79 2.97
N GLY A 154 -5.13 6.82 2.29
CA GLY A 154 -5.26 8.18 2.84
C GLY A 154 -6.13 8.27 4.09
N THR A 155 -7.00 7.30 4.32
CA THR A 155 -7.82 7.23 5.55
C THR A 155 -6.96 7.13 6.81
N ILE A 156 -5.72 6.61 6.70
CA ILE A 156 -4.76 6.57 7.80
C ILE A 156 -4.35 7.99 8.21
N GLY A 157 -4.12 8.89 7.25
CA GLY A 157 -3.83 10.30 7.53
C GLY A 157 -4.96 10.99 8.29
N LEU A 158 -6.22 10.73 7.91
CA LEU A 158 -7.38 11.24 8.66
C LEU A 158 -7.45 10.68 10.08
N GLU A 159 -7.10 9.40 10.26
CA GLU A 159 -7.09 8.79 11.60
C GLU A 159 -5.97 9.34 12.47
N ILE A 160 -4.79 9.62 11.91
CA ILE A 160 -3.67 10.24 12.63
C ILE A 160 -4.09 11.63 13.13
N LEU A 161 -4.66 12.48 12.27
CA LEU A 161 -5.12 13.81 12.66
C LEU A 161 -6.25 13.77 13.71
N ASP A 162 -7.13 12.76 13.65
CA ASP A 162 -8.17 12.54 14.66
C ASP A 162 -7.59 12.11 16.02
N GLN A 163 -6.50 11.32 16.04
CA GLN A 163 -5.91 10.71 17.24
C GLN A 163 -4.83 11.58 17.87
N LEU A 164 -4.14 12.40 17.07
CA LEU A 164 -3.10 13.34 17.48
C LEU A 164 -3.28 14.67 16.72
N PRO A 165 -4.21 15.54 17.16
CA PRO A 165 -4.52 16.78 16.43
C PRO A 165 -3.35 17.76 16.33
N ASP A 166 -2.39 17.68 17.23
CA ASP A 166 -1.19 18.54 17.33
C ASP A 166 0.08 17.88 16.78
N VAL A 167 -0.06 16.85 15.92
CA VAL A 167 1.08 16.21 15.27
C VAL A 167 1.89 17.21 14.45
N ASP A 168 3.21 17.21 14.63
CA ASP A 168 4.15 18.07 13.89
C ASP A 168 4.72 17.40 12.64
N ALA A 169 4.94 16.08 12.71
CA ALA A 169 5.55 15.31 11.62
C ALA A 169 5.01 13.87 11.56
N VAL A 170 4.96 13.34 10.36
CA VAL A 170 4.59 11.93 10.10
C VAL A 170 5.66 11.27 9.24
N ILE A 171 6.16 10.12 9.70
CA ILE A 171 7.15 9.31 9.00
C ILE A 171 6.45 8.09 8.41
N VAL A 172 6.62 7.86 7.10
CA VAL A 172 5.91 6.80 6.36
C VAL A 172 6.89 5.94 5.57
N PRO A 173 6.87 4.61 5.72
CA PRO A 173 7.69 3.73 4.87
C PRO A 173 7.19 3.75 3.43
N ILE A 174 8.10 3.71 2.47
CA ILE A 174 7.82 3.77 1.04
C ILE A 174 8.30 2.51 0.33
N GLY A 175 7.38 1.81 -0.34
CA GLY A 175 7.69 0.92 -1.46
C GLY A 175 7.35 1.63 -2.76
N GLY A 176 6.24 1.27 -3.42
CA GLY A 176 5.77 1.94 -4.64
C GLY A 176 5.05 3.29 -4.44
N GLY A 177 4.97 3.81 -3.21
CA GLY A 177 4.47 5.16 -2.93
C GLY A 177 2.98 5.29 -2.53
N GLY A 178 2.14 4.24 -2.71
CA GLY A 178 0.69 4.38 -2.51
C GLY A 178 0.25 4.76 -1.09
N LEU A 179 0.95 4.28 -0.06
CA LEU A 179 0.66 4.63 1.33
C LEU A 179 0.96 6.10 1.60
N ILE A 180 2.21 6.50 1.34
CA ILE A 180 2.66 7.87 1.62
C ILE A 180 1.89 8.89 0.79
N SER A 181 1.57 8.61 -0.47
CA SER A 181 0.75 9.47 -1.32
C SER A 181 -0.61 9.76 -0.70
N GLY A 182 -1.29 8.72 -0.23
CA GLY A 182 -2.60 8.87 0.41
C GLY A 182 -2.52 9.62 1.75
N VAL A 183 -1.57 9.25 2.61
CA VAL A 183 -1.37 9.87 3.93
C VAL A 183 -0.96 11.33 3.78
N ALA A 184 0.04 11.61 2.93
CA ALA A 184 0.54 12.97 2.69
C ALA A 184 -0.55 13.88 2.11
N PHE A 185 -1.27 13.42 1.10
CA PHE A 185 -2.38 14.19 0.53
C PHE A 185 -3.45 14.52 1.58
N ALA A 186 -3.88 13.54 2.37
CA ALA A 186 -4.89 13.75 3.41
C ALA A 186 -4.44 14.77 4.46
N ILE A 187 -3.20 14.63 4.94
CA ILE A 187 -2.65 15.51 5.97
C ILE A 187 -2.38 16.92 5.41
N LYS A 188 -1.66 17.04 4.30
CA LYS A 188 -1.33 18.35 3.70
C LYS A 188 -2.56 19.14 3.26
N SER A 189 -3.63 18.47 2.87
CA SER A 189 -4.90 19.13 2.53
C SER A 189 -5.61 19.76 3.72
N LEU A 190 -5.41 19.22 4.93
CA LEU A 190 -6.08 19.67 6.17
C LEU A 190 -5.14 20.46 7.09
N ARG A 191 -3.89 20.08 7.12
CA ARG A 191 -2.84 20.62 7.99
C ARG A 191 -1.52 20.74 7.17
N PRO A 192 -1.41 21.75 6.28
CA PRO A 192 -0.27 21.89 5.37
C PRO A 192 1.09 22.10 6.07
N GLU A 193 1.07 22.56 7.32
CA GLU A 193 2.25 22.76 8.14
C GLU A 193 2.88 21.46 8.65
N VAL A 194 2.14 20.36 8.75
CA VAL A 194 2.65 19.06 9.22
C VAL A 194 3.66 18.51 8.23
N LYS A 195 4.83 18.13 8.72
CA LYS A 195 5.91 17.57 7.90
C LYS A 195 5.67 16.10 7.57
N ILE A 196 5.93 15.73 6.33
CA ILE A 196 5.81 14.35 5.85
C ILE A 196 7.18 13.85 5.40
N TYR A 197 7.68 12.84 6.09
CA TYR A 197 8.95 12.21 5.77
C TYR A 197 8.73 10.80 5.23
N GLY A 198 9.37 10.49 4.10
CA GLY A 198 9.40 9.15 3.55
C GLY A 198 10.63 8.39 4.01
N VAL A 199 10.51 7.08 4.22
CA VAL A 199 11.66 6.21 4.53
C VAL A 199 11.67 5.02 3.57
N GLN A 200 12.79 4.78 2.90
CA GLN A 200 13.03 3.59 2.10
C GLN A 200 14.21 2.77 2.64
N ALA A 201 14.21 1.49 2.33
CA ALA A 201 15.40 0.67 2.53
C ALA A 201 16.48 1.05 1.51
N ALA A 202 17.73 1.17 1.95
CA ALA A 202 18.86 1.48 1.06
C ALA A 202 19.07 0.43 -0.06
N GLY A 203 18.58 -0.81 0.14
CA GLY A 203 18.59 -1.85 -0.88
C GLY A 203 17.45 -1.77 -1.92
N ALA A 204 16.51 -0.81 -1.76
CA ALA A 204 15.39 -0.59 -2.68
C ALA A 204 14.95 0.89 -2.73
N PRO A 205 15.85 1.85 -3.06
CA PRO A 205 15.61 3.30 -2.93
C PRO A 205 14.94 3.91 -4.17
N SER A 206 14.03 3.19 -4.83
CA SER A 206 13.46 3.62 -6.13
C SER A 206 12.75 4.97 -6.10
N MET A 207 11.97 5.24 -5.06
CA MET A 207 11.26 6.52 -4.92
C MET A 207 12.19 7.63 -4.42
N GLU A 208 13.17 7.31 -3.58
CA GLU A 208 14.16 8.27 -3.07
C GLU A 208 15.01 8.81 -4.21
N HIS A 209 15.54 7.95 -5.08
CA HIS A 209 16.25 8.36 -6.29
C HIS A 209 15.34 9.22 -7.20
N ALA A 210 14.12 8.76 -7.46
CA ALA A 210 13.19 9.52 -8.29
C ALA A 210 12.89 10.91 -7.71
N PHE A 211 12.73 11.02 -6.39
CA PHE A 211 12.43 12.27 -5.69
C PHE A 211 13.59 13.27 -5.77
N HIS A 212 14.82 12.84 -5.48
CA HIS A 212 15.98 13.72 -5.46
C HIS A 212 16.51 14.06 -6.87
N ASP A 213 16.51 13.07 -7.77
CA ASP A 213 17.01 13.26 -9.13
C ASP A 213 15.96 13.84 -10.09
N HIS A 214 14.70 13.96 -9.62
CA HIS A 214 13.55 14.33 -10.45
C HIS A 214 13.41 13.45 -11.69
N LYS A 215 13.76 12.18 -11.56
CA LYS A 215 13.82 11.22 -12.66
C LYS A 215 13.18 9.90 -12.25
N TYR A 216 12.10 9.58 -12.96
CA TYR A 216 11.44 8.30 -12.82
C TYR A 216 12.29 7.19 -13.44
N GLU A 217 12.75 6.26 -12.63
CA GLU A 217 13.60 5.15 -13.06
C GLU A 217 13.18 3.83 -12.39
N THR A 218 13.45 2.73 -13.10
CA THR A 218 13.35 1.38 -12.57
C THR A 218 14.73 0.91 -12.11
N LEU A 219 14.84 0.45 -10.87
CA LEU A 219 16.07 -0.14 -10.36
C LEU A 219 16.35 -1.51 -10.99
N ASP A 220 17.61 -1.85 -11.20
CA ASP A 220 18.02 -3.18 -11.64
C ASP A 220 17.63 -4.27 -10.64
N SER A 221 17.69 -3.95 -9.35
CA SER A 221 17.33 -4.86 -8.27
C SER A 221 16.70 -4.11 -7.09
N ALA A 222 15.86 -4.81 -6.29
CA ALA A 222 15.34 -4.32 -5.03
C ALA A 222 15.48 -5.45 -4.00
N VAL A 223 16.54 -5.38 -3.20
CA VAL A 223 16.87 -6.41 -2.20
C VAL A 223 16.92 -5.77 -0.83
N THR A 224 15.99 -6.14 0.03
CA THR A 224 15.92 -5.64 1.40
C THR A 224 15.25 -6.66 2.31
N PHE A 225 15.64 -6.68 3.58
CA PHE A 225 14.97 -7.41 4.65
C PHE A 225 13.52 -6.98 4.83
N ALA A 226 13.22 -5.70 4.56
CA ALA A 226 11.88 -5.14 4.59
C ALA A 226 11.10 -5.50 3.30
N ASP A 227 10.74 -6.77 3.11
CA ASP A 227 10.12 -7.33 1.90
C ASP A 227 8.85 -6.58 1.44
N GLY A 228 8.12 -5.99 2.38
CA GLY A 228 6.89 -5.23 2.10
C GLY A 228 7.11 -3.92 1.33
N ILE A 229 8.35 -3.42 1.27
CA ILE A 229 8.74 -2.20 0.55
C ILE A 229 9.80 -2.45 -0.53
N ALA A 230 10.12 -3.71 -0.85
CA ALA A 230 11.05 -4.09 -1.91
C ALA A 230 10.41 -3.86 -3.30
N VAL A 231 10.43 -2.63 -3.77
CA VAL A 231 9.80 -2.20 -5.02
C VAL A 231 10.85 -1.58 -5.95
N LYS A 232 10.97 -2.12 -7.17
CA LYS A 232 11.93 -1.65 -8.18
C LYS A 232 11.50 -0.35 -8.85
N THR A 233 10.20 -0.18 -9.07
CA THR A 233 9.66 0.92 -9.87
C THR A 233 8.62 1.68 -9.06
N PRO A 234 8.77 2.99 -8.83
CA PRO A 234 7.70 3.82 -8.28
C PRO A 234 6.47 3.76 -9.19
N GLY A 235 5.28 4.10 -8.69
CA GLY A 235 4.15 4.37 -9.57
C GLY A 235 4.27 5.76 -10.19
N GLU A 236 3.75 5.96 -11.39
CA GLU A 236 3.74 7.29 -12.03
C GLU A 236 2.88 8.27 -11.23
N THR A 237 1.65 7.87 -10.89
CA THR A 237 0.75 8.69 -10.07
C THR A 237 1.32 8.93 -8.68
N THR A 238 1.93 7.88 -8.07
CA THR A 238 2.49 8.03 -6.72
C THR A 238 3.74 8.89 -6.73
N PHE A 239 4.58 8.85 -7.76
CA PHE A 239 5.73 9.73 -7.90
C PHE A 239 5.31 11.22 -7.97
N ASP A 240 4.32 11.54 -8.80
CA ASP A 240 3.78 12.90 -8.89
C ASP A 240 3.26 13.39 -7.54
N MET A 241 2.52 12.55 -6.84
CA MET A 241 1.97 12.90 -5.53
C MET A 241 3.06 13.05 -4.46
N VAL A 242 4.05 12.16 -4.44
CA VAL A 242 5.18 12.22 -3.51
C VAL A 242 5.97 13.51 -3.75
N SER A 243 6.27 13.83 -5.01
CA SER A 243 6.97 15.07 -5.38
C SER A 243 6.22 16.34 -4.95
N GLN A 244 4.90 16.28 -4.86
CA GLN A 244 4.06 17.43 -4.49
C GLN A 244 3.84 17.57 -2.97
N TYR A 245 3.70 16.44 -2.23
CA TYR A 245 3.18 16.47 -0.86
C TYR A 245 4.15 15.97 0.20
N VAL A 246 5.29 15.37 -0.18
CA VAL A 246 6.31 14.88 0.76
C VAL A 246 7.40 15.91 0.92
N ASP A 247 7.83 16.16 2.15
CA ASP A 247 8.85 17.17 2.43
C ASP A 247 10.27 16.64 2.21
N GLU A 248 10.53 15.35 2.51
CA GLU A 248 11.85 14.72 2.37
C GLU A 248 11.73 13.20 2.33
N ILE A 249 12.65 12.52 1.66
CA ILE A 249 12.81 11.07 1.68
C ILE A 249 14.22 10.72 2.12
N VAL A 250 14.32 9.76 3.05
CA VAL A 250 15.61 9.25 3.53
C VAL A 250 15.67 7.73 3.36
N THR A 251 16.88 7.19 3.26
CA THR A 251 17.10 5.75 3.29
C THR A 251 17.66 5.28 4.62
N VAL A 252 17.35 4.03 4.97
CA VAL A 252 17.93 3.32 6.11
C VAL A 252 18.60 2.05 5.61
N SER A 253 19.73 1.70 6.23
CA SER A 253 20.49 0.49 5.90
C SER A 253 19.77 -0.77 6.40
N GLU A 254 20.15 -1.93 5.87
CA GLU A 254 19.63 -3.23 6.33
C GLU A 254 19.95 -3.48 7.82
N ASP A 255 21.12 -3.03 8.29
CA ASP A 255 21.51 -3.16 9.69
C ASP A 255 20.63 -2.29 10.62
N GLU A 256 20.29 -1.07 10.18
CA GLU A 256 19.36 -0.19 10.93
C GLU A 256 17.92 -0.75 10.93
N ILE A 257 17.49 -1.43 9.86
CA ILE A 257 16.17 -2.08 9.83
C ILE A 257 16.12 -3.29 10.77
N ALA A 258 17.24 -3.99 10.93
CA ALA A 258 17.35 -5.20 11.75
C ALA A 258 17.59 -4.92 13.24
N ALA A 259 18.02 -3.70 13.61
CA ALA A 259 18.36 -3.31 14.99
C ALA A 259 17.10 -3.05 15.84
#